data_f4109668ed68f55d50f8dc0e1b6f590e
#
_entry.id   f4109668ed68f55d50f8dc0e1b6f590e
#
_cell.length_a   1.000
_cell.length_b   1.000
_cell.length_c   1.000
_cell.angle_alpha   90.00
_cell.angle_beta   90.00
_cell.angle_gamma   90.00
#
_symmetry.space_group_name_H-M   'P 1'
#
loop_
_entity.id
_entity.type
_entity.pdbx_description
1 polymer ?
#
loop_
_entity_poly.entity_id
_entity_poly.type
_entity_poly.pdbx_seq_one_letter_code
_entity_poly.pdbx_strand_id
1 'polypeptide(L)'
;MHAAKGSGLAANQVGVDARLFVIDSQTTFDHMRVERRSVYYPGDHRIREVFINPCITSYSSREWEYEEGCLSIPGIHVNVTRPWSIHIEYLDQQLQPQSRFFEGLTARMILHEYDHLEGVLLTDYIKSWRLKLLQYKLK
;
A
#
# COMPACT_ATOMS: atom_id res chain seq x y z
N MET A 1 3.30 -13.81 -0.18
CA MET A 1 2.53 -12.62 -0.67
C MET A 1 1.54 -13.00 -1.76
N HIS A 2 2.00 -13.56 -2.86
CA HIS A 2 1.14 -13.87 -4.01
C HIS A 2 0.08 -14.92 -3.69
N ALA A 3 0.40 -15.91 -2.88
CA ALA A 3 -0.53 -16.98 -2.51
C ALA A 3 -1.75 -16.44 -1.75
N ALA A 4 -1.61 -15.31 -1.04
CA ALA A 4 -2.69 -14.65 -0.32
C ALA A 4 -3.34 -13.52 -1.14
N LYS A 5 -2.96 -13.38 -2.42
CA LYS A 5 -3.44 -12.34 -3.34
C LYS A 5 -3.14 -10.92 -2.86
N GLY A 6 -2.15 -10.75 -2.00
CA GLY A 6 -1.71 -9.44 -1.54
C GLY A 6 -0.84 -8.76 -2.57
N SER A 7 -0.87 -7.42 -2.60
CA SER A 7 -0.07 -6.60 -3.50
C SER A 7 1.20 -6.06 -2.85
N GLY A 8 1.32 -6.17 -1.54
CA GLY A 8 2.47 -5.71 -0.80
C GLY A 8 2.61 -6.40 0.54
N LEU A 9 3.81 -6.34 1.10
CA LEU A 9 4.12 -6.92 2.39
C LEU A 9 5.27 -6.15 3.04
N ALA A 10 5.02 -5.65 4.25
CA ALA A 10 6.06 -5.01 5.06
C ALA A 10 6.78 -6.05 5.92
N ALA A 11 8.06 -5.82 6.19
CA ALA A 11 8.89 -6.76 6.95
C ALA A 11 8.33 -7.05 8.34
N ASN A 12 7.79 -6.04 9.03
CA ASN A 12 7.25 -6.20 10.37
C ASN A 12 5.96 -7.06 10.42
N GLN A 13 5.29 -7.26 9.29
CA GLN A 13 4.12 -8.15 9.22
C GLN A 13 4.51 -9.63 9.34
N VAL A 14 5.76 -9.96 9.06
CA VAL A 14 6.29 -11.33 9.17
C VAL A 14 7.31 -11.47 10.30
N GLY A 15 7.32 -10.52 11.24
CA GLY A 15 8.18 -10.58 12.42
C GLY A 15 9.65 -10.20 12.17
N VAL A 16 9.95 -9.60 11.03
CA VAL A 16 11.31 -9.16 10.70
C VAL A 16 11.49 -7.71 11.13
N ASP A 17 12.49 -7.45 11.97
CA ASP A 17 12.81 -6.10 12.46
C ASP A 17 13.71 -5.38 11.46
N ALA A 18 13.14 -4.99 10.34
CA ALA A 18 13.84 -4.26 9.30
C ALA A 18 12.88 -3.26 8.65
N ARG A 19 13.40 -2.08 8.30
CA ARG A 19 12.61 -1.03 7.66
C ARG A 19 12.61 -1.25 6.15
N LEU A 20 11.74 -2.15 5.69
CA LEU A 20 11.58 -2.44 4.26
C LEU A 20 10.20 -3.01 3.97
N PHE A 21 9.77 -2.87 2.73
CA PHE A 21 8.59 -3.56 2.21
C PHE A 21 8.79 -3.92 0.74
N VAL A 22 7.94 -4.82 0.26
CA VAL A 22 7.91 -5.23 -1.14
C VAL A 22 6.54 -4.88 -1.73
N ILE A 23 6.53 -4.47 -2.99
CA ILE A 23 5.30 -4.15 -3.73
C ILE A 23 5.30 -4.94 -5.03
N ASP A 24 4.17 -5.57 -5.32
CA ASP A 24 3.90 -6.18 -6.61
C ASP A 24 2.54 -5.70 -7.11
N SER A 25 2.56 -4.66 -7.93
CA SER A 25 1.34 -4.14 -8.57
C SER A 25 1.04 -4.85 -9.91
N GLN A 26 1.97 -5.66 -10.40
CA GLN A 26 1.82 -6.38 -11.65
C GLN A 26 0.63 -7.34 -11.60
N THR A 27 0.51 -8.12 -10.54
CA THR A 27 -0.57 -9.10 -10.38
C THR A 27 -1.93 -8.40 -10.33
N THR A 28 -2.05 -7.32 -9.57
CA THR A 28 -3.30 -6.55 -9.48
C THR A 28 -3.67 -5.96 -10.84
N PHE A 29 -2.69 -5.40 -11.55
CA PHE A 29 -2.90 -4.84 -12.87
C PHE A 29 -3.41 -5.92 -13.85
N ASP A 30 -2.80 -7.10 -13.84
CA ASP A 30 -3.15 -8.19 -14.76
C ASP A 30 -4.56 -8.72 -14.53
N HIS A 31 -5.08 -8.63 -13.30
CA HIS A 31 -6.43 -9.08 -12.95
C HIS A 31 -7.48 -7.97 -13.06
N MET A 32 -7.07 -6.75 -13.39
CA MET A 32 -7.97 -5.62 -13.50
C MET A 32 -8.56 -5.55 -14.92
N ARG A 33 -9.83 -5.13 -15.02
CA ARG A 33 -10.46 -4.87 -16.32
C ARG A 33 -9.72 -3.78 -17.07
N VAL A 34 -9.58 -3.93 -18.39
CA VAL A 34 -8.83 -3.00 -19.24
C VAL A 34 -9.32 -1.56 -19.08
N GLU A 35 -10.64 -1.36 -18.98
CA GLU A 35 -11.24 -0.03 -18.84
C GLU A 35 -10.82 0.67 -17.56
N ARG A 36 -10.48 -0.09 -16.51
CA ARG A 36 -10.09 0.44 -15.22
C ARG A 36 -8.60 0.71 -15.11
N ARG A 37 -7.79 0.07 -15.93
CA ARG A 37 -6.33 0.18 -15.88
C ARG A 37 -5.85 1.62 -16.08
N SER A 38 -6.44 2.32 -17.05
CA SER A 38 -6.04 3.70 -17.34
C SER A 38 -6.40 4.67 -16.22
N VAL A 39 -7.39 4.34 -15.39
CA VAL A 39 -7.82 5.17 -14.26
C VAL A 39 -6.89 4.97 -13.06
N TYR A 40 -6.60 3.72 -12.72
CA TYR A 40 -5.88 3.38 -11.50
C TYR A 40 -4.37 3.21 -11.69
N TYR A 41 -3.93 2.98 -12.93
CA TYR A 41 -2.52 2.83 -13.28
C TYR A 41 -2.17 3.77 -14.44
N PRO A 42 -2.22 5.08 -14.22
CA PRO A 42 -1.87 6.03 -15.29
C PRO A 42 -0.42 5.82 -15.73
N GLY A 43 -0.19 5.88 -17.05
CA GLY A 43 1.14 5.70 -17.60
C GLY A 43 1.73 4.29 -17.47
N ASP A 44 0.89 3.29 -17.15
CA ASP A 44 1.31 1.88 -17.09
C ASP A 44 2.41 1.61 -16.05
N HIS A 45 2.30 2.21 -14.87
CA HIS A 45 3.29 2.12 -13.80
C HIS A 45 3.17 0.84 -12.97
N ARG A 46 3.30 -0.31 -13.61
CA ARG A 46 3.37 -1.60 -12.92
C ARG A 46 4.77 -1.80 -12.36
N ILE A 47 4.85 -2.26 -11.11
CA ILE A 47 6.14 -2.52 -10.48
C ILE A 47 6.14 -3.84 -9.72
N ARG A 48 7.33 -4.42 -9.61
CA ARG A 48 7.70 -5.44 -8.64
C ARG A 48 9.00 -4.95 -8.03
N GLU A 49 8.95 -4.46 -6.80
CA GLU A 49 10.10 -3.75 -6.26
C GLU A 49 10.19 -3.89 -4.75
N VAL A 50 11.43 -3.91 -4.28
CA VAL A 50 11.77 -3.87 -2.86
C VAL A 50 12.13 -2.42 -2.50
N PHE A 51 11.56 -1.93 -1.40
CA PHE A 51 11.82 -0.59 -0.88
C PHE A 51 12.52 -0.72 0.46
N ILE A 52 13.81 -0.38 0.51
CA ILE A 52 14.62 -0.47 1.73
C ILE A 52 14.87 0.94 2.25
N ASN A 53 14.63 1.14 3.54
CA ASN A 53 14.74 2.43 4.22
C ASN A 53 13.99 3.54 3.46
N PRO A 54 12.72 3.33 3.12
CA PRO A 54 11.98 4.31 2.34
C PRO A 54 11.67 5.58 3.13
N CYS A 55 11.64 6.70 2.41
CA CYS A 55 11.23 7.99 2.95
C CYS A 55 10.37 8.71 1.92
N ILE A 56 9.12 8.98 2.27
CA ILE A 56 8.22 9.77 1.41
C ILE A 56 8.55 11.24 1.62
N THR A 57 8.91 11.92 0.54
CA THR A 57 9.37 13.31 0.59
C THR A 57 8.28 14.30 0.22
N SER A 58 7.24 13.87 -0.51
CA SER A 58 6.11 14.74 -0.84
C SER A 58 4.86 13.93 -1.16
N TYR A 59 3.70 14.56 -0.99
CA TYR A 59 2.38 14.01 -1.26
C TYR A 59 1.62 15.00 -2.14
N SER A 60 0.77 14.49 -3.02
CA SER A 60 -0.13 15.36 -3.79
C SER A 60 -1.19 15.99 -2.89
N SER A 61 -1.68 17.16 -3.29
CA SER A 61 -2.86 17.76 -2.66
C SER A 61 -4.14 17.04 -3.07
N ARG A 62 -4.16 16.44 -4.26
CA ARG A 62 -5.26 15.60 -4.74
C ARG A 62 -5.30 14.31 -3.93
N GLU A 63 -6.48 13.98 -3.43
CA GLU A 63 -6.73 12.75 -2.67
C GLU A 63 -7.83 11.93 -3.32
N TRP A 64 -7.92 10.66 -2.97
CA TRP A 64 -9.00 9.80 -3.45
C TRP A 64 -9.29 8.70 -2.44
N GLU A 65 -10.53 8.23 -2.47
CA GLU A 65 -11.01 7.17 -1.59
C GLU A 65 -11.06 5.85 -2.35
N TYR A 66 -10.60 4.79 -1.69
CA TYR A 66 -10.60 3.44 -2.27
C TYR A 66 -10.64 2.41 -1.14
N GLU A 67 -11.27 1.26 -1.41
CA GLU A 67 -11.37 0.19 -0.43
C GLU A 67 -10.05 -0.57 -0.31
N GLU A 68 -9.56 -0.71 0.90
CA GLU A 68 -8.32 -1.42 1.21
C GLU A 68 -8.57 -2.57 2.15
N GLY A 69 -7.83 -3.67 1.94
CA GLY A 69 -7.71 -4.78 2.87
C GLY A 69 -6.28 -4.97 3.29
N CYS A 70 -6.05 -5.80 4.30
CA CYS A 70 -4.70 -6.10 4.79
C CYS A 70 -4.58 -7.59 5.09
N LEU A 71 -3.45 -8.20 4.73
CA LEU A 71 -3.18 -9.61 5.02
C LEU A 71 -3.16 -9.89 6.51
N SER A 72 -2.77 -8.90 7.32
CA SER A 72 -2.74 -9.01 8.77
C SER A 72 -4.13 -9.01 9.41
N ILE A 73 -5.17 -8.58 8.67
CA ILE A 73 -6.55 -8.49 9.15
C ILE A 73 -7.47 -9.10 8.08
N PRO A 74 -7.49 -10.43 7.95
CA PRO A 74 -8.30 -11.10 6.92
C PRO A 74 -9.79 -10.78 7.05
N GLY A 75 -10.47 -10.58 5.93
CA GLY A 75 -11.90 -10.32 5.86
C GLY A 75 -12.32 -8.92 6.21
N ILE A 76 -11.41 -8.03 6.54
CA ILE A 76 -11.71 -6.62 6.84
C ILE A 76 -11.30 -5.76 5.66
N HIS A 77 -12.25 -4.95 5.18
CA HIS A 77 -12.04 -3.98 4.11
C HIS A 77 -12.53 -2.62 4.57
N VAL A 78 -11.76 -1.59 4.33
CA VAL A 78 -12.01 -0.23 4.81
C VAL A 78 -11.80 0.76 3.67
N ASN A 79 -12.71 1.72 3.54
CA ASN A 79 -12.51 2.85 2.62
C ASN A 79 -11.52 3.82 3.26
N VAL A 80 -10.43 4.05 2.57
CA VAL A 80 -9.33 4.91 3.04
C VAL A 80 -9.09 6.01 2.02
N THR A 81 -9.01 7.25 2.50
CA THR A 81 -8.63 8.41 1.69
C THR A 81 -7.11 8.57 1.75
N ARG A 82 -6.48 8.63 0.58
CA ARG A 82 -5.03 8.78 0.47
C ARG A 82 -4.67 9.77 -0.62
N PRO A 83 -3.46 10.36 -0.56
CA PRO A 83 -2.94 11.15 -1.68
C PRO A 83 -2.93 10.34 -2.97
N TRP A 84 -3.21 11.02 -4.08
CA TRP A 84 -3.17 10.41 -5.41
C TRP A 84 -1.75 10.04 -5.84
N SER A 85 -0.76 10.87 -5.47
CA SER A 85 0.61 10.64 -5.86
C SER A 85 1.59 10.97 -4.74
N ILE A 86 2.77 10.38 -4.82
CA ILE A 86 3.85 10.56 -3.86
C ILE A 86 5.19 10.64 -4.59
N HIS A 87 6.15 11.28 -3.93
CA HIS A 87 7.55 11.16 -4.27
C HIS A 87 8.25 10.43 -3.12
N ILE A 88 9.04 9.41 -3.43
CA ILE A 88 9.67 8.56 -2.41
C ILE A 88 11.13 8.30 -2.77
N GLU A 89 11.99 8.33 -1.74
CA GLU A 89 13.39 7.98 -1.82
C GLU A 89 13.61 6.68 -1.05
N TYR A 90 14.39 5.77 -1.60
CA TYR A 90 14.64 4.46 -1.00
C TYR A 90 15.88 3.80 -1.61
N LEU A 91 16.31 2.69 -1.01
CA LEU A 91 17.31 1.81 -1.61
C LEU A 91 16.58 0.63 -2.26
N ASP A 92 17.00 0.28 -3.46
CA ASP A 92 16.46 -0.88 -4.16
C ASP A 92 17.12 -2.19 -3.71
N GLN A 93 16.78 -3.30 -4.36
CA GLN A 93 17.29 -4.62 -4.01
C GLN A 93 18.81 -4.72 -4.16
N GLN A 94 19.41 -3.90 -5.03
CA GLN A 94 20.85 -3.83 -5.22
C GLN A 94 21.51 -2.79 -4.30
N LEU A 95 20.74 -2.24 -3.34
CA LEU A 95 21.18 -1.18 -2.44
C LEU A 95 21.57 0.12 -3.15
N GLN A 96 21.00 0.35 -4.33
CA GLN A 96 21.19 1.58 -5.08
C GLN A 96 20.13 2.62 -4.70
N PRO A 97 20.51 3.89 -4.47
CA PRO A 97 19.55 4.93 -4.15
C PRO A 97 18.60 5.18 -5.33
N GLN A 98 17.32 5.27 -5.00
CA GLN A 98 16.26 5.59 -5.95
C GLN A 98 15.47 6.79 -5.45
N SER A 99 15.04 7.64 -6.36
CA SER A 99 14.16 8.77 -6.10
C SER A 99 13.09 8.74 -7.19
N ARG A 100 11.85 8.38 -6.81
CA ARG A 100 10.82 8.10 -7.81
C ARG A 100 9.48 8.71 -7.43
N PHE A 101 8.72 9.02 -8.46
CA PHE A 101 7.34 9.47 -8.37
C PHE A 101 6.41 8.32 -8.73
N PHE A 102 5.38 8.13 -7.91
CA PHE A 102 4.33 7.14 -8.17
C PHE A 102 2.97 7.79 -8.00
N GLU A 103 1.97 7.29 -8.73
CA GLU A 103 0.61 7.78 -8.63
C GLU A 103 -0.39 6.64 -8.74
N GLY A 104 -1.66 6.94 -8.44
CA GLY A 104 -2.75 5.99 -8.57
C GLY A 104 -2.66 4.84 -7.58
N LEU A 105 -3.01 3.65 -8.05
CA LEU A 105 -3.08 2.48 -7.19
C LEU A 105 -1.70 2.01 -6.72
N THR A 106 -0.66 2.17 -7.54
CA THR A 106 0.71 1.86 -7.12
C THR A 106 1.13 2.72 -5.94
N ALA A 107 0.86 4.03 -5.99
CA ALA A 107 1.12 4.92 -4.86
C ALA A 107 0.34 4.49 -3.62
N ARG A 108 -0.92 4.08 -3.79
CA ARG A 108 -1.74 3.59 -2.67
C ARG A 108 -1.15 2.35 -2.02
N MET A 109 -0.69 1.40 -2.80
CA MET A 109 -0.03 0.19 -2.29
C MET A 109 1.22 0.54 -1.48
N ILE A 110 2.03 1.46 -1.99
CA ILE A 110 3.23 1.94 -1.30
C ILE A 110 2.85 2.59 0.03
N LEU A 111 1.86 3.47 0.03
CA LEU A 111 1.39 4.17 1.23
C LEU A 111 0.86 3.19 2.28
N HIS A 112 0.12 2.18 1.86
CA HIS A 112 -0.40 1.15 2.75
C HIS A 112 0.74 0.43 3.49
N GLU A 113 1.77 0.00 2.76
CA GLU A 113 2.91 -0.70 3.36
C GLU A 113 3.80 0.25 4.17
N TYR A 114 3.94 1.50 3.74
CA TYR A 114 4.65 2.53 4.49
C TYR A 114 4.00 2.76 5.85
N ASP A 115 2.65 2.77 5.91
CA ASP A 115 1.93 2.88 7.18
C ASP A 115 2.31 1.76 8.14
N HIS A 116 2.48 0.53 7.66
CA HIS A 116 2.90 -0.59 8.51
C HIS A 116 4.27 -0.33 9.14
N LEU A 117 5.20 0.26 8.38
CA LEU A 117 6.52 0.62 8.92
C LEU A 117 6.42 1.71 9.99
N GLU A 118 5.44 2.61 9.88
CA GLU A 118 5.21 3.68 10.84
C GLU A 118 4.29 3.27 11.99
N GLY A 119 3.87 2.00 12.02
CA GLY A 119 2.98 1.50 13.07
C GLY A 119 1.53 1.88 12.92
N VAL A 120 1.13 2.40 11.76
CA VAL A 120 -0.26 2.77 11.49
C VAL A 120 -1.01 1.55 10.95
N LEU A 121 -2.13 1.23 11.58
CA LEU A 121 -2.97 0.10 11.18
C LEU A 121 -4.14 0.58 10.33
N LEU A 122 -4.65 -0.32 9.49
CA LEU A 122 -5.80 -0.02 8.65
C LEU A 122 -7.01 0.44 9.49
N THR A 123 -7.19 -0.17 10.66
CA THR A 123 -8.27 0.19 11.59
C THR A 123 -8.17 1.61 12.12
N ASP A 124 -7.00 2.25 12.08
CA ASP A 124 -6.82 3.63 12.53
C ASP A 124 -7.56 4.63 11.63
N TYR A 125 -7.94 4.22 10.42
CA TYR A 125 -8.71 5.04 9.49
C TYR A 125 -10.21 4.96 9.70
N ILE A 126 -10.68 4.16 10.68
CA ILE A 126 -12.09 3.94 10.95
C ILE A 126 -12.54 4.82 12.12
N LYS A 127 -13.72 5.47 11.97
CA LYS A 127 -14.31 6.21 13.07
C LYS A 127 -14.57 5.27 14.27
N SER A 128 -14.43 5.78 15.48
CA SER A 128 -14.46 4.99 16.71
C SER A 128 -15.67 4.05 16.84
N TRP A 129 -16.87 4.49 16.41
CA TRP A 129 -18.06 3.65 16.49
C TRP A 129 -18.02 2.46 15.53
N ARG A 130 -17.41 2.66 14.33
CA ARG A 130 -17.19 1.57 13.38
C ARG A 130 -16.14 0.60 13.88
N LEU A 131 -15.10 1.12 14.51
CA LEU A 131 -14.06 0.30 15.11
C LEU A 131 -14.63 -0.65 16.17
N LYS A 132 -15.53 -0.15 17.02
CA LYS A 132 -16.21 -0.99 18.03
C LYS A 132 -16.98 -2.14 17.38
N LEU A 133 -17.69 -1.89 16.28
CA LEU A 133 -18.42 -2.93 15.55
C LEU A 133 -17.46 -3.96 14.94
N LEU A 134 -16.35 -3.53 14.39
CA LEU A 134 -15.34 -4.44 13.84
C LEU A 134 -14.69 -5.29 14.92
N GLN A 135 -14.37 -4.72 16.06
CA GLN A 135 -13.84 -5.46 17.21
C GLN A 135 -14.81 -6.54 17.66
N TYR A 136 -16.10 -6.24 17.66
CA TYR A 136 -17.13 -7.23 18.00
C TYR A 136 -17.12 -8.40 17.00
N LYS A 137 -16.98 -8.13 15.71
CA LYS A 137 -16.94 -9.18 14.68
C LYS A 137 -15.65 -10.02 14.74
N LEU A 138 -14.57 -9.47 15.22
CA LEU A 138 -13.28 -10.17 15.31
C LEU A 138 -13.19 -11.08 16.53
N LYS A 139 -14.10 -10.94 17.46
CA LYS A 139 -14.22 -11.85 18.61
C LYS A 139 -15.02 -13.09 18.22
#